data_072204e585ab4de2615e175f8e65f6da
#
_entry.id   072204e585ab4de2615e175f8e65f6da
#
_cell.length_a   1.000
_cell.length_b   1.000
_cell.length_c   1.000
_cell.angle_alpha   90.00
_cell.angle_beta   90.00
_cell.angle_gamma   90.00
#
_symmetry.space_group_name_H-M   'P 1'
#
loop_
_entity.id
_entity.type
_entity.pdbx_description
1 polymer ?
#
loop_
_entity_poly.entity_id
_entity_poly.type
_entity_poly.pdbx_seq_one_letter_code
_entity_poly.pdbx_strand_id
1 'polypeptide(L)'
;MRLPLRILVQRHPFATAMAALLLGGLGWAALAPVEAASRDAVYEIPRGTSARRMAGARAEIFPQTIRLQLGLHDILVLKNADSVPHIFGPTLIMPGQSFRLPFTLASTYSFECSAHPNGGLSVIVAPAPAPGWERLYWRWRRLAGSA
;
A
#
# COMPACT_ATOMS: atom_id res chain seq x y z
N MET A 1 10.64 41.12 24.37
CA MET A 1 11.84 40.61 25.07
C MET A 1 12.41 39.46 24.21
N ARG A 2 13.40 39.76 23.33
CA ARG A 2 13.99 38.74 22.42
C ARG A 2 15.27 38.27 23.10
N LEU A 3 15.26 37.09 23.75
CA LEU A 3 16.47 36.45 24.21
C LEU A 3 17.37 36.16 23.00
N PRO A 4 18.61 36.65 22.98
CA PRO A 4 19.49 36.40 21.84
C PRO A 4 19.86 34.92 21.79
N LEU A 5 19.50 34.26 20.68
CA LEU A 5 19.76 32.86 20.38
C LEU A 5 21.22 32.43 20.66
N ARG A 6 22.18 33.37 20.55
CA ARG A 6 23.59 33.15 20.82
C ARG A 6 23.91 32.74 22.29
N ILE A 7 23.13 33.20 23.27
CA ILE A 7 23.37 32.90 24.69
C ILE A 7 22.97 31.46 25.01
N LEU A 8 21.92 30.94 24.36
CA LEU A 8 21.45 29.58 24.57
C LEU A 8 22.42 28.53 23.98
N VAL A 9 23.00 28.82 22.82
CA VAL A 9 23.98 27.97 22.14
C VAL A 9 25.26 27.81 22.94
N GLN A 10 25.73 28.86 23.63
CA GLN A 10 26.96 28.82 24.42
C GLN A 10 26.81 28.11 25.77
N ARG A 11 25.59 28.07 26.35
CA ARG A 11 25.38 27.45 27.68
C ARG A 11 25.14 25.91 27.60
N HIS A 12 24.67 25.42 26.49
CA HIS A 12 24.32 23.99 26.33
C HIS A 12 24.68 23.46 24.94
N PRO A 13 25.97 23.36 24.57
CA PRO A 13 26.35 22.98 23.19
C PRO A 13 25.85 21.59 22.79
N PHE A 14 25.80 20.65 23.73
CA PHE A 14 25.25 19.30 23.44
C PHE A 14 23.72 19.30 23.19
N ALA A 15 22.98 20.10 23.97
CA ALA A 15 21.53 20.20 23.82
C ALA A 15 21.15 20.88 22.50
N THR A 16 21.88 21.91 22.08
CA THR A 16 21.66 22.59 20.79
C THR A 16 22.03 21.72 19.60
N ALA A 17 23.13 20.96 19.68
CA ALA A 17 23.53 20.01 18.67
C ALA A 17 22.47 18.89 18.53
N MET A 18 21.98 18.36 19.65
CA MET A 18 20.94 17.34 19.63
C MET A 18 19.61 17.86 19.06
N ALA A 19 19.20 19.07 19.43
CA ALA A 19 18.02 19.71 18.87
C ALA A 19 18.16 19.94 17.35
N ALA A 20 19.31 20.35 16.87
CA ALA A 20 19.59 20.52 15.45
C ALA A 20 19.52 19.19 14.68
N LEU A 21 20.07 18.11 15.24
CA LEU A 21 19.99 16.77 14.65
C LEU A 21 18.55 16.25 14.60
N LEU A 22 17.76 16.45 15.65
CA LEU A 22 16.35 16.04 15.67
C LEU A 22 15.51 16.83 14.66
N LEU A 23 15.69 18.15 14.58
CA LEU A 23 14.99 18.98 13.61
C LEU A 23 15.42 18.65 12.17
N GLY A 24 16.71 18.44 11.95
CA GLY A 24 17.23 18.00 10.65
C GLY A 24 16.71 16.63 10.24
N GLY A 25 16.66 15.67 11.16
CA GLY A 25 16.10 14.34 10.94
C GLY A 25 14.60 14.37 10.64
N LEU A 26 13.83 15.17 11.39
CA LEU A 26 12.40 15.37 11.14
C LEU A 26 12.15 16.03 9.78
N GLY A 27 12.91 17.08 9.45
CA GLY A 27 12.82 17.75 8.15
C GLY A 27 13.15 16.82 7.00
N TRP A 28 14.22 16.03 7.11
CA TRP A 28 14.57 15.02 6.13
C TRP A 28 13.46 13.96 6.01
N ALA A 29 12.95 13.45 7.13
CA ALA A 29 11.89 12.45 7.12
C ALA A 29 10.57 12.95 6.50
N ALA A 30 10.29 14.25 6.60
CA ALA A 30 9.13 14.87 5.97
C ALA A 30 9.28 15.04 4.46
N LEU A 31 10.50 15.32 3.99
CA LEU A 31 10.76 15.67 2.58
C LEU A 31 11.24 14.48 1.75
N ALA A 32 12.00 13.55 2.35
CA ALA A 32 12.54 12.41 1.63
C ALA A 32 11.42 11.53 1.03
N PRO A 33 11.61 11.02 -0.20
CA PRO A 33 10.65 10.13 -0.82
C PRO A 33 10.41 8.90 0.06
N VAL A 34 9.20 8.39 0.01
CA VAL A 34 8.83 7.16 0.70
C VAL A 34 9.01 6.02 -0.29
N GLU A 35 9.85 5.06 0.06
CA GLU A 35 10.08 3.86 -0.73
C GLU A 35 9.53 2.64 0.01
N ALA A 36 8.83 1.77 -0.70
CA ALA A 36 8.40 0.48 -0.21
C ALA A 36 9.39 -0.60 -0.64
N ALA A 37 9.62 -1.60 0.22
CA ALA A 37 10.47 -2.74 -0.11
C ALA A 37 9.94 -3.55 -1.29
N SER A 38 8.62 -3.58 -1.47
CA SER A 38 7.94 -4.12 -2.64
C SER A 38 6.71 -3.27 -2.94
N ARG A 39 6.47 -3.02 -4.23
CA ARG A 39 5.27 -2.35 -4.73
C ARG A 39 4.13 -3.34 -5.02
N ASP A 40 4.38 -4.63 -4.87
CA ASP A 40 3.44 -5.70 -5.15
C ASP A 40 2.44 -5.87 -4.01
N ALA A 41 1.16 -5.75 -4.32
CA ALA A 41 0.04 -6.19 -3.48
C ALA A 41 -0.43 -7.55 -3.99
N VAL A 42 -0.02 -8.61 -3.30
CA VAL A 42 -0.23 -10.00 -3.75
C VAL A 42 -1.51 -10.56 -3.13
N TYR A 43 -2.40 -11.03 -4.00
CA TYR A 43 -3.62 -11.75 -3.64
C TYR A 43 -3.62 -13.11 -4.33
N GLU A 44 -4.02 -14.14 -3.60
CA GLU A 44 -4.04 -15.51 -4.11
C GLU A 44 -5.48 -16.04 -4.16
N ILE A 45 -5.86 -16.62 -5.29
CA ILE A 45 -7.09 -17.40 -5.47
C ILE A 45 -6.76 -18.82 -5.01
N PRO A 46 -7.24 -19.25 -3.83
CA PRO A 46 -6.84 -20.55 -3.26
C PRO A 46 -7.47 -21.73 -4.00
N ARG A 47 -6.85 -22.88 -3.86
CA ARG A 47 -7.36 -24.14 -4.43
C ARG A 47 -8.78 -24.44 -3.99
N GLY A 48 -9.60 -24.94 -4.93
CA GLY A 48 -10.99 -25.34 -4.67
C GLY A 48 -11.96 -24.17 -4.57
N THR A 49 -11.54 -22.93 -4.94
CA THR A 49 -12.43 -21.77 -4.96
C THR A 49 -13.62 -21.99 -5.87
N SER A 50 -13.39 -22.49 -7.09
CA SER A 50 -14.45 -22.78 -8.05
C SER A 50 -15.38 -23.89 -7.56
N ALA A 51 -14.85 -24.97 -7.00
CA ALA A 51 -15.65 -26.07 -6.47
C ALA A 51 -16.55 -25.62 -5.30
N ARG A 52 -16.02 -24.81 -4.38
CA ARG A 52 -16.81 -24.22 -3.28
C ARG A 52 -17.92 -23.30 -3.80
N ARG A 53 -17.64 -22.50 -4.82
CA ARG A 53 -18.64 -21.63 -5.44
C ARG A 53 -19.75 -22.43 -6.11
N MET A 54 -19.42 -23.48 -6.84
CA MET A 54 -20.42 -24.38 -7.47
C MET A 54 -21.28 -25.08 -6.40
N ALA A 55 -20.71 -25.36 -5.23
CA ALA A 55 -21.42 -25.89 -4.07
C ALA A 55 -22.26 -24.83 -3.32
N GLY A 56 -22.36 -23.60 -3.82
CA GLY A 56 -23.16 -22.52 -3.25
C GLY A 56 -22.47 -21.73 -2.13
N ALA A 57 -21.18 -21.95 -1.86
CA ALA A 57 -20.44 -21.17 -0.88
C ALA A 57 -20.24 -19.72 -1.37
N ARG A 58 -20.58 -18.75 -0.49
CA ARG A 58 -20.40 -17.31 -0.73
C ARG A 58 -19.21 -16.72 0.02
N ALA A 59 -18.29 -17.57 0.46
CA ALA A 59 -17.11 -17.11 1.19
C ALA A 59 -16.25 -16.18 0.31
N GLU A 60 -15.94 -15.02 0.83
CA GLU A 60 -15.00 -14.09 0.19
C GLU A 60 -13.58 -14.62 0.36
N ILE A 61 -12.84 -14.73 -0.73
CA ILE A 61 -11.45 -15.20 -0.75
C ILE A 61 -10.45 -14.06 -0.50
N PHE A 62 -10.82 -12.86 -0.86
CA PHE A 62 -10.13 -11.59 -0.58
C PHE A 62 -11.14 -10.44 -0.60
N PRO A 63 -10.81 -9.26 -0.07
CA PRO A 63 -11.76 -8.14 0.06
C PRO A 63 -12.36 -7.75 -1.29
N GLN A 64 -13.65 -7.44 -1.33
CA GLN A 64 -14.34 -6.92 -2.52
C GLN A 64 -13.77 -5.58 -2.98
N THR A 65 -13.12 -4.85 -2.08
CA THR A 65 -12.42 -3.60 -2.38
C THR A 65 -10.98 -3.70 -1.96
N ILE A 66 -10.07 -3.68 -2.93
CA ILE A 66 -8.63 -3.61 -2.71
C ILE A 66 -8.22 -2.14 -2.68
N ARG A 67 -7.44 -1.75 -1.67
CA ARG A 67 -6.89 -0.41 -1.54
C ARG A 67 -5.41 -0.42 -1.81
N LEU A 68 -5.00 0.33 -2.82
CA LEU A 68 -3.62 0.51 -3.24
C LEU A 68 -3.21 1.97 -3.06
N GLN A 69 -1.88 2.23 -3.09
CA GLN A 69 -1.34 3.58 -3.00
C GLN A 69 -0.16 3.73 -3.97
N LEU A 70 -0.21 4.78 -4.80
CA LEU A 70 0.83 5.05 -5.80
C LEU A 70 2.22 5.18 -5.16
N GLY A 71 3.21 4.59 -5.80
CA GLY A 71 4.60 4.59 -5.38
C GLY A 71 4.92 3.69 -4.19
N LEU A 72 3.92 3.08 -3.54
CA LEU A 72 4.09 2.22 -2.35
C LEU A 72 3.63 0.79 -2.59
N HIS A 73 2.34 0.62 -2.89
CA HIS A 73 1.72 -0.65 -3.24
C HIS A 73 0.76 -0.39 -4.39
N ASP A 74 1.28 -0.25 -5.58
CA ASP A 74 0.54 0.13 -6.79
C ASP A 74 0.60 -0.92 -7.89
N ILE A 75 1.07 -2.11 -7.59
CA ILE A 75 1.07 -3.25 -8.50
C ILE A 75 0.20 -4.34 -7.89
N LEU A 76 -0.99 -4.55 -8.47
CA LEU A 76 -1.84 -5.68 -8.10
C LEU A 76 -1.28 -6.96 -8.71
N VAL A 77 -1.03 -7.97 -7.88
CA VAL A 77 -0.61 -9.30 -8.32
C VAL A 77 -1.66 -10.31 -7.90
N LEU A 78 -2.31 -10.92 -8.87
CA LEU A 78 -3.27 -12.00 -8.67
C LEU A 78 -2.62 -13.33 -9.02
N LYS A 79 -2.55 -14.25 -8.06
CA LYS A 79 -2.05 -15.62 -8.26
C LYS A 79 -3.21 -16.58 -8.31
N ASN A 80 -3.31 -17.38 -9.35
CA ASN A 80 -4.31 -18.44 -9.43
C ASN A 80 -3.71 -19.78 -8.95
N ALA A 81 -3.97 -20.14 -7.70
CA ALA A 81 -3.64 -21.47 -7.17
C ALA A 81 -4.78 -22.49 -7.33
N ASP A 82 -5.93 -22.05 -7.88
CA ASP A 82 -7.04 -22.97 -8.17
C ASP A 82 -6.73 -23.89 -9.36
N SER A 83 -7.51 -24.94 -9.51
CA SER A 83 -7.39 -25.94 -10.59
C SER A 83 -8.06 -25.51 -11.90
N VAL A 84 -8.79 -24.38 -11.89
CA VAL A 84 -9.51 -23.86 -13.07
C VAL A 84 -9.06 -22.44 -13.39
N PRO A 85 -9.21 -21.99 -14.65
CA PRO A 85 -8.97 -20.62 -15.03
C PRO A 85 -9.94 -19.64 -14.34
N HIS A 86 -9.46 -18.44 -14.01
CA HIS A 86 -10.28 -17.34 -13.48
C HIS A 86 -10.18 -16.11 -14.37
N ILE A 87 -11.32 -15.47 -14.62
CA ILE A 87 -11.39 -14.21 -15.36
C ILE A 87 -11.15 -13.05 -14.41
N PHE A 88 -10.27 -12.13 -14.83
CA PHE A 88 -10.07 -10.83 -14.18
C PHE A 88 -10.02 -9.74 -15.25
N GLY A 89 -11.07 -8.91 -15.31
CA GLY A 89 -11.28 -7.95 -16.40
C GLY A 89 -11.18 -8.64 -17.77
N PRO A 90 -10.33 -8.15 -18.68
CA PRO A 90 -10.17 -8.75 -20.01
C PRO A 90 -9.20 -9.97 -20.01
N THR A 91 -8.66 -10.37 -18.88
CA THR A 91 -7.59 -11.37 -18.79
C THR A 91 -8.08 -12.67 -18.18
N LEU A 92 -7.64 -13.79 -18.76
CA LEU A 92 -7.83 -15.13 -18.22
C LEU A 92 -6.55 -15.58 -17.53
N ILE A 93 -6.64 -15.85 -16.22
CA ILE A 93 -5.52 -16.32 -15.40
C ILE A 93 -5.61 -17.84 -15.28
N MET A 94 -4.70 -18.55 -15.93
CA MET A 94 -4.67 -20.02 -15.93
C MET A 94 -4.21 -20.55 -14.55
N PRO A 95 -4.53 -21.83 -14.22
CA PRO A 95 -4.01 -22.48 -13.04
C PRO A 95 -2.48 -22.36 -12.92
N GLY A 96 -1.99 -21.95 -11.74
CA GLY A 96 -0.57 -21.76 -11.46
C GLY A 96 0.03 -20.45 -12.01
N GLN A 97 -0.73 -19.67 -12.78
CA GLN A 97 -0.27 -18.39 -13.30
C GLN A 97 -0.47 -17.23 -12.32
N SER A 98 0.35 -16.20 -12.51
CA SER A 98 0.21 -14.90 -11.83
C SER A 98 0.02 -13.80 -12.85
N PHE A 99 -0.93 -12.93 -12.59
CA PHE A 99 -1.21 -11.73 -13.38
C PHE A 99 -0.78 -10.50 -12.61
N ARG A 100 -0.03 -9.58 -13.26
CA ARG A 100 0.48 -8.33 -12.66
C ARG A 100 -0.14 -7.13 -13.37
N LEU A 101 -0.78 -6.24 -12.61
CA LEU A 101 -1.40 -5.02 -13.12
C LEU A 101 -0.81 -3.80 -12.37
N PRO A 102 0.10 -3.04 -12.99
CA PRO A 102 0.58 -1.78 -12.42
C PRO A 102 -0.45 -0.66 -12.63
N PHE A 103 -0.63 0.17 -11.58
CA PHE A 103 -1.43 1.39 -11.65
C PHE A 103 -0.52 2.61 -11.63
N THR A 104 -0.81 3.56 -12.50
CA THR A 104 -0.04 4.82 -12.64
C THR A 104 -0.85 6.05 -12.26
N LEU A 105 -2.16 5.90 -12.11
CA LEU A 105 -3.08 7.00 -11.79
C LEU A 105 -3.90 6.66 -10.54
N ALA A 106 -4.06 7.66 -9.67
CA ALA A 106 -4.98 7.56 -8.53
C ALA A 106 -6.41 7.63 -9.03
N SER A 107 -7.17 6.53 -8.87
CA SER A 107 -8.56 6.42 -9.31
C SER A 107 -9.21 5.20 -8.66
N THR A 108 -10.51 5.04 -8.89
CA THR A 108 -11.25 3.82 -8.59
C THR A 108 -11.48 3.05 -9.87
N TYR A 109 -11.05 1.80 -9.88
CA TYR A 109 -11.16 0.88 -10.99
C TYR A 109 -12.11 -0.25 -10.61
N SER A 110 -12.96 -0.66 -11.55
CA SER A 110 -13.87 -1.80 -11.38
C SER A 110 -13.53 -2.87 -12.40
N PHE A 111 -13.36 -4.10 -11.94
CA PHE A 111 -13.05 -5.25 -12.78
C PHE A 111 -14.07 -6.35 -12.56
N GLU A 112 -14.41 -7.06 -13.61
CA GLU A 112 -15.07 -8.35 -13.48
C GLU A 112 -14.08 -9.38 -12.92
N CYS A 113 -14.51 -10.16 -11.93
CA CYS A 113 -13.68 -11.18 -11.31
C CYS A 113 -14.51 -12.45 -11.05
N SER A 114 -14.23 -13.51 -11.80
CA SER A 114 -14.96 -14.78 -11.64
C SER A 114 -14.67 -15.50 -10.31
N ALA A 115 -13.60 -15.12 -9.62
CA ALA A 115 -13.28 -15.65 -8.29
C ALA A 115 -14.14 -15.02 -7.18
N HIS A 116 -14.74 -13.84 -7.40
CA HIS A 116 -15.60 -13.15 -6.44
C HIS A 116 -17.06 -13.61 -6.50
N PRO A 117 -17.75 -13.75 -5.35
CA PRO A 117 -19.17 -14.17 -5.31
C PRO A 117 -20.09 -13.28 -6.12
N ASN A 118 -19.86 -11.97 -6.08
CA ASN A 118 -20.66 -10.96 -6.79
C ASN A 118 -20.16 -10.67 -8.22
N GLY A 119 -19.14 -11.39 -8.69
CA GLY A 119 -18.58 -11.21 -10.03
C GLY A 119 -17.79 -9.93 -10.26
N GLY A 120 -17.63 -9.08 -9.22
CA GLY A 120 -16.94 -7.79 -9.34
C GLY A 120 -15.88 -7.57 -8.26
N LEU A 121 -14.82 -6.84 -8.62
CA LEU A 121 -13.76 -6.40 -7.74
C LEU A 121 -13.49 -4.91 -7.96
N SER A 122 -13.48 -4.14 -6.87
CA SER A 122 -13.13 -2.72 -6.90
C SER A 122 -11.69 -2.52 -6.44
N VAL A 123 -10.91 -1.74 -7.17
CA VAL A 123 -9.53 -1.37 -6.80
C VAL A 123 -9.46 0.15 -6.66
N ILE A 124 -9.25 0.63 -5.43
CA ILE A 124 -9.09 2.05 -5.14
C ILE A 124 -7.60 2.35 -5.02
N VAL A 125 -7.10 3.15 -5.92
CA VAL A 125 -5.70 3.59 -5.93
C VAL A 125 -5.63 5.02 -5.39
N ALA A 126 -5.06 5.17 -4.20
CA ALA A 126 -4.84 6.48 -3.57
C ALA A 126 -3.56 7.14 -4.13
N PRO A 127 -3.46 8.49 -4.10
CA PRO A 127 -2.25 9.18 -4.48
C PRO A 127 -1.09 8.87 -3.53
N ALA A 128 0.14 9.07 -4.00
CA ALA A 128 1.34 8.98 -3.14
C ALA A 128 1.25 10.02 -2.00
N PRO A 129 1.80 9.71 -0.80
CA PRO A 129 1.77 10.65 0.32
C PRO A 129 2.55 11.93 -0.05
N ALA A 130 1.88 13.08 0.12
CA ALA A 130 2.49 14.39 -0.15
C ALA A 130 3.67 14.66 0.79
N PRO A 131 4.68 15.44 0.34
CA PRO A 131 5.75 15.89 1.20
C PRO A 131 5.21 16.63 2.43
N GLY A 132 5.88 16.47 3.58
CA GLY A 132 5.48 17.10 4.83
C GLY A 132 4.84 16.11 5.80
N TRP A 133 3.75 16.55 6.44
CA TRP A 133 3.09 15.80 7.50
C TRP A 133 2.58 14.41 7.08
N GLU A 134 2.08 14.25 5.87
CA GLU A 134 1.58 12.97 5.38
C GLU A 134 2.66 11.90 5.34
N ARG A 135 3.87 12.26 4.89
CA ARG A 135 5.02 11.33 4.88
C ARG A 135 5.48 10.97 6.28
N LEU A 136 5.51 11.93 7.21
CA LEU A 136 5.84 11.68 8.61
C LEU A 136 4.82 10.74 9.24
N TYR A 137 3.53 11.02 9.06
CA TYR A 137 2.44 10.19 9.58
C TYR A 137 2.48 8.78 9.01
N TRP A 138 2.72 8.63 7.70
CA TRP A 138 2.87 7.33 7.05
C TRP A 138 4.05 6.53 7.62
N ARG A 139 5.22 7.17 7.82
CA ARG A 139 6.40 6.52 8.43
C ARG A 139 6.13 6.10 9.86
N TRP A 140 5.49 6.96 10.63
CA TRP A 140 5.13 6.65 12.01
C TRP A 140 4.18 5.45 12.10
N ARG A 141 3.12 5.41 11.29
CA ARG A 141 2.20 4.27 11.24
C ARG A 141 2.91 2.96 10.91
N ARG A 142 3.84 3.00 9.98
CA ARG A 142 4.61 1.82 9.60
C ARG A 142 5.52 1.32 10.74
N LEU A 143 6.15 2.20 11.50
CA LEU A 143 6.94 1.85 12.68
C LEU A 143 6.07 1.32 13.83
N ALA A 144 4.86 1.84 13.98
CA ALA A 144 3.89 1.40 15.00
C ALA A 144 3.22 0.05 14.68
N GLY A 145 3.55 -0.60 13.55
CA GLY A 145 3.01 -1.93 13.20
C GLY A 145 1.56 -1.94 12.74
N SER A 146 0.99 -0.79 12.37
CA SER A 146 -0.40 -0.62 11.90
C SER A 146 -0.49 -0.48 10.37
N ALA A 147 0.33 -1.23 9.67
CA ALA A 147 0.26 -1.32 8.21
C ALA A 147 -0.50 -2.55 7.76
#